data_7e53895aee663425c8a2e5c8632354d2
#
_entry.id   7e53895aee663425c8a2e5c8632354d2
#
_cell.length_a   1.000
_cell.length_b   1.000
_cell.length_c   1.000
_cell.angle_alpha   90.00
_cell.angle_beta   90.00
_cell.angle_gamma   90.00
#
_symmetry.space_group_name_H-M   'P 1'
#
loop_
_entity.id
_entity.type
_entity.pdbx_description
1 polymer ?
#
loop_
_entity_poly.entity_id
_entity_poly.type
_entity_poly.pdbx_seq_one_letter_code
_entity_poly.pdbx_strand_id
1 'polypeptide(L)'
;MRALLVHNDNAGTDPDPREAIEAVLEAAGIKTIYCAHGDEDLAVALQAPVDFIIAAGGDGTVADVVSAFENADCPIAILPLGGSNNIAHALGVDGPWRDLPGRWSMDQWTWLDRCEADGPWGCKRFVEALGSGVLTDAVDKAEEEPSSTAEKQANGRAAFRAALAKANPFHCAIDADEWSWEGECLMVEVMNIGYAGSRLALARNALPGDGILDVVIVTPDQRDSLLHWAVTPDDQPCPIPTRQAARILMAVKERPFRLDDRSPNEDLSGTVDIRIRVPAVKILKPKVFV
;
A
#
# COMPACT_ATOMS: atom_id res chain seq x y z
N MET A 1 12.74 -16.40 -19.52
CA MET A 1 12.38 -16.53 -18.09
C MET A 1 10.97 -17.07 -17.99
N ARG A 2 10.62 -17.71 -16.87
CA ARG A 2 9.26 -18.22 -16.60
C ARG A 2 8.70 -17.49 -15.36
N ALA A 3 7.49 -16.96 -15.46
CA ALA A 3 6.85 -16.23 -14.37
C ALA A 3 5.44 -16.74 -14.08
N LEU A 4 4.98 -16.58 -12.83
CA LEU A 4 3.56 -16.64 -12.50
C LEU A 4 2.99 -15.22 -12.67
N LEU A 5 2.00 -15.07 -13.55
CA LEU A 5 1.26 -13.82 -13.72
C LEU A 5 -0.01 -13.86 -12.87
N VAL A 6 -0.04 -13.12 -11.78
CA VAL A 6 -1.25 -12.86 -11.00
C VAL A 6 -1.87 -11.56 -11.52
N HIS A 7 -3.03 -11.66 -12.17
CA HIS A 7 -3.66 -10.53 -12.87
C HIS A 7 -5.04 -10.21 -12.30
N ASN A 8 -5.26 -8.94 -11.98
CA ASN A 8 -6.56 -8.40 -11.63
C ASN A 8 -7.17 -7.74 -12.88
N ASP A 9 -8.11 -8.40 -13.51
CA ASP A 9 -8.81 -7.95 -14.72
C ASP A 9 -9.77 -6.78 -14.50
N ASN A 10 -10.00 -6.37 -13.23
CA ASN A 10 -10.80 -5.21 -12.86
C ASN A 10 -9.92 -4.03 -12.36
N ALA A 11 -8.59 -4.10 -12.55
CA ALA A 11 -7.70 -3.05 -12.06
C ALA A 11 -7.73 -1.81 -12.98
N GLY A 12 -7.81 -0.64 -12.37
CA GLY A 12 -7.78 0.63 -13.10
C GLY A 12 -9.16 1.12 -13.56
N THR A 13 -9.16 2.17 -14.39
CA THR A 13 -10.38 2.77 -14.99
C THR A 13 -10.66 2.25 -16.40
N ASP A 14 -9.66 1.66 -17.05
CA ASP A 14 -9.73 1.00 -18.36
C ASP A 14 -8.85 -0.27 -18.27
N PRO A 15 -9.42 -1.38 -17.80
CA PRO A 15 -8.65 -2.58 -17.51
C PRO A 15 -7.99 -3.16 -18.77
N ASP A 16 -6.69 -3.44 -18.66
CA ASP A 16 -5.95 -4.11 -19.72
C ASP A 16 -6.33 -5.61 -19.78
N PRO A 17 -6.73 -6.13 -20.96
CA PRO A 17 -7.09 -7.53 -21.07
C PRO A 17 -5.86 -8.43 -20.92
N ARG A 18 -6.08 -9.65 -20.43
CA ARG A 18 -5.04 -10.67 -20.22
C ARG A 18 -4.13 -10.83 -21.43
N GLU A 19 -4.72 -10.93 -22.62
CA GLU A 19 -4.02 -11.18 -23.88
C GLU A 19 -3.03 -10.05 -24.20
N ALA A 20 -3.37 -8.81 -23.87
CA ALA A 20 -2.48 -7.66 -24.09
C ALA A 20 -1.27 -7.73 -23.17
N ILE A 21 -1.47 -8.14 -21.90
CA ILE A 21 -0.39 -8.28 -20.93
C ILE A 21 0.52 -9.46 -21.34
N GLU A 22 -0.05 -10.62 -21.64
CA GLU A 22 0.71 -11.80 -22.07
C GLU A 22 1.53 -11.53 -23.34
N ALA A 23 0.98 -10.79 -24.31
CA ALA A 23 1.71 -10.41 -25.55
C ALA A 23 2.95 -9.54 -25.24
N VAL A 24 2.84 -8.57 -24.33
CA VAL A 24 3.99 -7.73 -23.93
C VAL A 24 5.05 -8.55 -23.18
N LEU A 25 4.61 -9.46 -22.31
CA LEU A 25 5.52 -10.34 -21.57
C LEU A 25 6.25 -11.32 -22.50
N GLU A 26 5.53 -11.90 -23.47
CA GLU A 26 6.12 -12.80 -24.48
C GLU A 26 7.15 -12.05 -25.34
N ALA A 27 6.85 -10.83 -25.76
CA ALA A 27 7.79 -9.98 -26.50
C ALA A 27 9.06 -9.67 -25.70
N ALA A 28 8.97 -9.62 -24.37
CA ALA A 28 10.11 -9.50 -23.44
C ALA A 28 10.80 -10.84 -23.13
N GLY A 29 10.39 -11.95 -23.77
CA GLY A 29 10.96 -13.28 -23.55
C GLY A 29 10.54 -13.96 -22.27
N ILE A 30 9.39 -13.57 -21.70
CA ILE A 30 8.84 -14.08 -20.44
C ILE A 30 7.67 -15.02 -20.77
N LYS A 31 7.78 -16.29 -20.37
CA LYS A 31 6.68 -17.27 -20.45
C LYS A 31 5.91 -17.26 -19.15
N THR A 32 4.58 -17.16 -19.24
CA THR A 32 3.71 -17.03 -18.08
C THR A 32 2.92 -18.30 -17.76
N ILE A 33 2.71 -18.52 -16.47
CA ILE A 33 1.60 -19.30 -15.93
C ILE A 33 0.60 -18.25 -15.42
N TYR A 34 -0.66 -18.36 -15.83
CA TYR A 34 -1.68 -17.38 -15.45
C TYR A 34 -2.45 -17.80 -14.20
N CYS A 35 -2.72 -16.83 -13.33
CA CYS A 35 -3.60 -16.92 -12.19
C CYS A 35 -4.44 -15.65 -12.12
N ALA A 36 -5.78 -15.75 -12.16
CA ALA A 36 -6.63 -14.60 -11.94
C ALA A 36 -6.56 -14.18 -10.47
N HIS A 37 -6.45 -12.86 -10.23
CA HIS A 37 -6.52 -12.33 -8.87
C HIS A 37 -7.95 -12.50 -8.31
N GLY A 38 -8.05 -13.02 -7.10
CA GLY A 38 -9.34 -13.37 -6.49
C GLY A 38 -9.71 -14.85 -6.62
N ASP A 39 -8.96 -15.64 -7.38
CA ASP A 39 -9.11 -17.10 -7.35
C ASP A 39 -8.75 -17.65 -5.96
N GLU A 40 -9.54 -18.61 -5.49
CA GLU A 40 -9.31 -19.28 -4.20
C GLU A 40 -7.96 -20.02 -4.14
N ASP A 41 -7.37 -20.30 -5.30
CA ASP A 41 -6.12 -21.06 -5.45
C ASP A 41 -4.84 -20.19 -5.50
N LEU A 42 -4.90 -18.89 -5.19
CA LEU A 42 -3.71 -18.02 -5.22
C LEU A 42 -2.54 -18.59 -4.39
N ALA A 43 -2.80 -19.06 -3.20
CA ALA A 43 -1.76 -19.64 -2.33
C ALA A 43 -1.11 -20.90 -2.94
N VAL A 44 -1.86 -21.69 -3.71
CA VAL A 44 -1.37 -22.86 -4.44
C VAL A 44 -0.59 -22.40 -5.67
N ALA A 45 -1.11 -21.43 -6.44
CA ALA A 45 -0.44 -20.90 -7.61
C ALA A 45 0.93 -20.28 -7.28
N LEU A 46 1.04 -19.61 -6.13
CA LEU A 46 2.29 -19.02 -5.64
C LEU A 46 3.39 -20.05 -5.30
N GLN A 47 3.07 -21.33 -5.26
CA GLN A 47 4.05 -22.42 -5.09
C GLN A 47 4.61 -22.95 -6.43
N ALA A 48 4.15 -22.41 -7.57
CA ALA A 48 4.61 -22.83 -8.88
C ALA A 48 6.15 -22.61 -9.02
N PRO A 49 6.87 -23.55 -9.65
CA PRO A 49 8.30 -23.43 -9.88
C PRO A 49 8.56 -22.43 -11.03
N VAL A 50 8.75 -21.17 -10.68
CA VAL A 50 8.98 -20.05 -11.58
C VAL A 50 10.21 -19.25 -11.16
N ASP A 51 10.75 -18.45 -12.09
CA ASP A 51 11.90 -17.60 -11.82
C ASP A 51 11.48 -16.38 -10.97
N PHE A 52 10.26 -15.88 -11.18
CA PHE A 52 9.69 -14.75 -10.44
C PHE A 52 8.15 -14.68 -10.56
N ILE A 53 7.52 -13.89 -9.69
CA ILE A 53 6.08 -13.61 -9.70
C ILE A 53 5.84 -12.26 -10.38
N ILE A 54 4.72 -12.09 -11.08
CA ILE A 54 4.26 -10.81 -11.60
C ILE A 54 2.92 -10.48 -10.93
N ALA A 55 2.88 -9.42 -10.14
CA ALA A 55 1.66 -8.86 -9.59
C ALA A 55 1.16 -7.76 -10.55
N ALA A 56 0.15 -8.09 -11.36
CA ALA A 56 -0.44 -7.19 -12.36
C ALA A 56 -1.79 -6.67 -11.85
N GLY A 57 -1.78 -5.46 -11.26
CA GLY A 57 -2.97 -4.86 -10.66
C GLY A 57 -2.65 -3.57 -9.92
N GLY A 58 -3.56 -3.13 -9.03
CA GLY A 58 -3.36 -2.01 -8.12
C GLY A 58 -2.72 -2.45 -6.80
N ASP A 59 -2.67 -1.53 -5.83
CA ASP A 59 -2.07 -1.74 -4.51
C ASP A 59 -2.66 -2.96 -3.79
N GLY A 60 -3.97 -3.17 -3.85
CA GLY A 60 -4.63 -4.34 -3.25
C GLY A 60 -4.15 -5.67 -3.84
N THR A 61 -3.94 -5.75 -5.17
CA THR A 61 -3.40 -6.95 -5.83
C THR A 61 -1.96 -7.22 -5.39
N VAL A 62 -1.14 -6.17 -5.34
CA VAL A 62 0.26 -6.28 -4.89
C VAL A 62 0.31 -6.71 -3.42
N ALA A 63 -0.52 -6.11 -2.56
CA ALA A 63 -0.60 -6.44 -1.14
C ALA A 63 -1.03 -7.91 -0.92
N ASP A 64 -2.01 -8.40 -1.67
CA ASP A 64 -2.47 -9.81 -1.58
C ASP A 64 -1.36 -10.79 -1.99
N VAL A 65 -0.66 -10.52 -3.12
CA VAL A 65 0.47 -11.35 -3.58
C VAL A 65 1.60 -11.34 -2.55
N VAL A 66 2.04 -10.17 -2.09
CA VAL A 66 3.12 -10.00 -1.10
C VAL A 66 2.77 -10.68 0.21
N SER A 67 1.52 -10.52 0.68
CA SER A 67 1.05 -11.09 1.94
C SER A 67 0.93 -12.62 1.90
N ALA A 68 0.53 -13.19 0.77
CA ALA A 68 0.36 -14.63 0.61
C ALA A 68 1.67 -15.35 0.27
N PHE A 69 2.66 -14.66 -0.29
CA PHE A 69 3.88 -15.27 -0.80
C PHE A 69 4.92 -15.53 0.29
N GLU A 70 5.36 -16.79 0.44
CA GLU A 70 6.25 -17.19 1.54
C GLU A 70 7.72 -17.37 1.10
N ASN A 71 8.00 -17.47 -0.22
CA ASN A 71 9.36 -17.71 -0.71
C ASN A 71 10.10 -16.39 -0.96
N ALA A 72 10.86 -15.91 0.02
CA ALA A 72 11.63 -14.66 -0.07
C ALA A 72 12.76 -14.68 -1.13
N ASP A 73 13.17 -15.85 -1.62
CA ASP A 73 14.22 -15.95 -2.64
C ASP A 73 13.73 -15.69 -4.06
N CYS A 74 12.44 -15.96 -4.33
CA CYS A 74 11.81 -15.68 -5.61
C CYS A 74 11.30 -14.23 -5.63
N PRO A 75 11.79 -13.36 -6.51
CA PRO A 75 11.38 -11.96 -6.53
C PRO A 75 9.98 -11.77 -7.13
N ILE A 76 9.39 -10.61 -6.81
CA ILE A 76 8.10 -10.16 -7.36
C ILE A 76 8.37 -8.97 -8.28
N ALA A 77 7.81 -8.99 -9.48
CA ALA A 77 7.71 -7.83 -10.38
C ALA A 77 6.30 -7.22 -10.25
N ILE A 78 6.20 -5.91 -10.37
CA ILE A 78 4.92 -5.21 -10.31
C ILE A 78 4.59 -4.62 -11.67
N LEU A 79 3.39 -4.90 -12.19
CA LEU A 79 2.75 -4.16 -13.28
C LEU A 79 1.66 -3.27 -12.68
N PRO A 80 1.90 -1.94 -12.57
CA PRO A 80 1.02 -1.03 -11.84
C PRO A 80 -0.20 -0.64 -12.69
N LEU A 81 -1.27 -1.42 -12.61
CA LEU A 81 -2.50 -1.25 -13.39
C LEU A 81 -3.60 -0.49 -12.62
N GLY A 82 -3.39 -0.17 -11.36
CA GLY A 82 -4.35 0.51 -10.49
C GLY A 82 -4.38 2.03 -10.64
N GLY A 83 -5.23 2.67 -9.83
CA GLY A 83 -5.37 4.13 -9.82
C GLY A 83 -4.31 4.87 -9.00
N SER A 84 -3.97 4.38 -7.82
CA SER A 84 -2.96 5.03 -6.95
C SER A 84 -1.57 4.45 -7.16
N ASN A 85 -1.44 3.13 -7.16
CA ASN A 85 -0.18 2.41 -7.30
C ASN A 85 0.89 2.93 -6.31
N ASN A 86 0.50 3.13 -5.05
CA ASN A 86 1.33 3.66 -3.98
C ASN A 86 2.56 2.79 -3.73
N ILE A 87 2.35 1.46 -3.70
CA ILE A 87 3.43 0.48 -3.46
C ILE A 87 4.45 0.54 -4.59
N ALA A 88 4.00 0.49 -5.85
CA ALA A 88 4.89 0.55 -7.01
C ALA A 88 5.69 1.86 -7.02
N HIS A 89 5.02 2.98 -6.77
CA HIS A 89 5.65 4.30 -6.73
C HIS A 89 6.69 4.43 -5.61
N ALA A 90 6.36 3.98 -4.39
CA ALA A 90 7.29 4.00 -3.26
C ALA A 90 8.57 3.19 -3.53
N LEU A 91 8.45 2.13 -4.34
CA LEU A 91 9.56 1.25 -4.72
C LEU A 91 10.32 1.73 -5.97
N GLY A 92 9.90 2.85 -6.59
CA GLY A 92 10.49 3.37 -7.82
C GLY A 92 10.22 2.49 -9.05
N VAL A 93 9.05 1.84 -9.07
CA VAL A 93 8.53 1.12 -10.24
C VAL A 93 7.61 2.08 -11.00
N ASP A 94 8.22 2.97 -11.75
CA ASP A 94 7.54 4.06 -12.44
C ASP A 94 7.55 3.88 -13.98
N GLY A 95 6.54 4.50 -14.61
CA GLY A 95 6.39 4.54 -16.07
C GLY A 95 5.25 3.68 -16.60
N PRO A 96 5.03 3.72 -17.93
CA PRO A 96 4.01 2.89 -18.57
C PRO A 96 4.29 1.41 -18.32
N TRP A 97 3.28 0.67 -17.89
CA TRP A 97 3.46 -0.75 -17.54
C TRP A 97 4.00 -1.59 -18.72
N ARG A 98 3.67 -1.20 -19.95
CA ARG A 98 4.13 -1.89 -21.18
C ARG A 98 5.65 -1.85 -21.36
N ASP A 99 6.32 -0.85 -20.79
CA ASP A 99 7.76 -0.69 -20.92
C ASP A 99 8.54 -1.44 -19.82
N LEU A 100 7.86 -1.82 -18.73
CA LEU A 100 8.51 -2.42 -17.56
C LEU A 100 9.10 -3.81 -17.84
N PRO A 101 8.40 -4.76 -18.52
CA PRO A 101 8.92 -6.10 -18.72
C PRO A 101 10.27 -6.17 -19.42
N GLY A 102 10.50 -5.29 -20.42
CA GLY A 102 11.78 -5.20 -21.12
C GLY A 102 12.93 -4.61 -20.28
N ARG A 103 12.61 -4.02 -19.12
CA ARG A 103 13.58 -3.37 -18.21
C ARG A 103 13.89 -4.21 -16.98
N TRP A 104 13.17 -5.31 -16.72
CA TRP A 104 13.43 -6.15 -15.55
C TRP A 104 14.76 -6.90 -15.67
N SER A 105 15.43 -7.04 -14.52
CA SER A 105 16.64 -7.83 -14.38
C SER A 105 16.62 -8.54 -13.04
N MET A 106 16.96 -9.82 -13.02
CA MET A 106 17.03 -10.61 -11.78
C MET A 106 18.11 -10.11 -10.80
N ASP A 107 19.03 -9.27 -11.29
CA ASP A 107 20.11 -8.69 -10.48
C ASP A 107 19.74 -7.33 -9.87
N GLN A 108 18.57 -6.76 -10.22
CA GLN A 108 18.12 -5.46 -9.73
C GLN A 108 16.79 -5.57 -9.00
N TRP A 109 16.85 -5.47 -7.69
CA TRP A 109 15.70 -5.55 -6.82
C TRP A 109 15.88 -4.65 -5.59
N THR A 110 14.81 -4.41 -4.87
CA THR A 110 14.77 -3.76 -3.56
C THR A 110 13.96 -4.62 -2.60
N TRP A 111 14.12 -4.37 -1.30
CA TRP A 111 13.31 -5.02 -0.28
C TRP A 111 11.98 -4.32 -0.08
N LEU A 112 10.96 -5.10 0.22
CA LEU A 112 9.67 -4.64 0.72
C LEU A 112 9.35 -5.45 1.97
N ASP A 113 9.17 -4.75 3.09
CA ASP A 113 8.79 -5.36 4.35
C ASP A 113 7.34 -5.85 4.31
N ARG A 114 7.06 -6.86 5.10
CA ARG A 114 5.74 -7.41 5.32
C ARG A 114 5.35 -7.17 6.76
N CYS A 115 4.22 -6.54 6.96
CA CYS A 115 3.74 -6.16 8.27
C CYS A 115 2.63 -7.11 8.75
N GLU A 116 2.60 -7.33 10.06
CA GLU A 116 1.52 -8.05 10.74
C GLU A 116 0.86 -7.13 11.76
N ALA A 117 -0.46 -7.24 11.86
CA ALA A 117 -1.28 -6.55 12.83
C ALA A 117 -2.13 -7.60 13.57
N ASP A 118 -1.84 -7.82 14.85
CA ASP A 118 -2.61 -8.71 15.70
C ASP A 118 -3.55 -7.88 16.59
N GLY A 119 -4.82 -7.93 16.24
CA GLY A 119 -5.86 -7.10 16.83
C GLY A 119 -7.13 -7.88 17.15
N PRO A 120 -8.24 -7.19 17.45
CA PRO A 120 -9.51 -7.83 17.77
C PRO A 120 -10.04 -8.77 16.67
N TRP A 121 -9.55 -8.63 15.45
CA TRP A 121 -9.86 -9.46 14.28
C TRP A 121 -8.91 -10.66 14.11
N GLY A 122 -7.99 -10.89 15.04
CA GLY A 122 -6.87 -11.84 14.92
C GLY A 122 -5.68 -11.23 14.15
N CYS A 123 -4.75 -12.10 13.73
CA CYS A 123 -3.57 -11.64 12.99
C CYS A 123 -3.90 -11.46 11.51
N LYS A 124 -3.64 -10.26 11.00
CA LYS A 124 -3.74 -9.91 9.57
C LYS A 124 -2.45 -9.27 9.08
N ARG A 125 -2.20 -9.36 7.78
CA ARG A 125 -1.04 -8.76 7.10
C ARG A 125 -1.46 -7.50 6.38
N PHE A 126 -0.51 -6.55 6.27
CA PHE A 126 -0.63 -5.37 5.45
C PHE A 126 0.74 -5.01 4.85
N VAL A 127 0.72 -4.20 3.81
CA VAL A 127 1.92 -3.85 3.03
C VAL A 127 2.09 -2.34 2.89
N GLU A 128 0.99 -1.58 2.82
CA GLU A 128 1.01 -0.12 2.66
C GLU A 128 0.98 0.58 4.01
N ALA A 129 -0.13 0.49 4.70
CA ALA A 129 -0.34 1.17 5.98
C ALA A 129 -1.49 0.55 6.79
N LEU A 130 -1.42 0.75 8.11
CA LEU A 130 -2.51 0.52 9.04
C LEU A 130 -2.84 1.83 9.74
N GLY A 131 -4.12 2.20 9.79
CA GLY A 131 -4.51 3.45 10.42
C GLY A 131 -5.95 3.50 10.91
N SER A 132 -6.28 4.64 11.52
CA SER A 132 -7.63 4.97 11.98
C SER A 132 -7.88 6.46 11.84
N GLY A 133 -9.13 6.84 11.64
CA GLY A 133 -9.57 8.23 11.50
C GLY A 133 -9.77 8.66 10.07
N VAL A 134 -9.25 9.83 9.68
CA VAL A 134 -9.63 10.54 8.45
C VAL A 134 -9.50 9.71 7.18
N LEU A 135 -8.40 8.95 7.00
CA LEU A 135 -8.24 8.10 5.81
C LEU A 135 -9.23 6.93 5.79
N THR A 136 -9.49 6.32 6.95
CA THR A 136 -10.50 5.28 7.09
C THR A 136 -11.89 5.81 6.72
N ASP A 137 -12.25 7.01 7.21
CA ASP A 137 -13.52 7.66 6.92
C ASP A 137 -13.66 8.10 5.44
N ALA A 138 -12.56 8.32 4.74
CA ALA A 138 -12.54 8.76 3.34
C ALA A 138 -12.71 7.61 2.34
N VAL A 139 -12.23 6.42 2.64
CA VAL A 139 -12.32 5.24 1.76
C VAL A 139 -13.77 4.81 1.56
N ASP A 140 -14.60 4.91 2.59
CA ASP A 140 -16.01 4.48 2.54
C ASP A 140 -16.92 5.39 1.68
N LYS A 141 -16.42 6.52 1.15
CA LYS A 141 -17.24 7.56 0.50
C LYS A 141 -16.96 7.80 -0.98
N ALA A 142 -16.17 6.98 -1.63
CA ALA A 142 -15.91 7.12 -3.07
C ALA A 142 -17.08 6.55 -3.90
N GLU A 143 -18.10 7.37 -4.17
CA GLU A 143 -19.36 6.96 -4.84
C GLU A 143 -19.37 7.12 -6.37
N GLU A 144 -18.36 7.71 -7.02
CA GLU A 144 -18.38 7.95 -8.47
C GLU A 144 -17.31 7.13 -9.20
N GLU A 145 -17.72 6.51 -10.33
CA GLU A 145 -16.79 5.85 -11.24
C GLU A 145 -15.96 6.91 -12.00
N PRO A 146 -14.66 7.05 -11.70
CA PRO A 146 -13.82 8.05 -12.34
C PRO A 146 -13.51 7.64 -13.79
N SER A 147 -13.45 8.62 -14.70
CA SER A 147 -13.13 8.41 -16.12
C SER A 147 -11.63 8.21 -16.38
N SER A 148 -10.77 8.56 -15.39
CA SER A 148 -9.32 8.44 -15.50
C SER A 148 -8.64 8.28 -14.14
N THR A 149 -7.40 7.75 -14.14
CA THR A 149 -6.55 7.63 -12.95
C THR A 149 -6.31 8.99 -12.27
N ALA A 150 -6.09 10.06 -13.04
CA ALA A 150 -5.90 11.40 -12.49
C ALA A 150 -7.16 11.92 -11.78
N GLU A 151 -8.34 11.69 -12.37
CA GLU A 151 -9.61 12.03 -11.74
C GLU A 151 -9.85 11.22 -10.48
N LYS A 152 -9.57 9.91 -10.50
CA LYS A 152 -9.66 9.06 -9.31
C LYS A 152 -8.79 9.59 -8.16
N GLN A 153 -7.57 9.98 -8.44
CA GLN A 153 -6.67 10.57 -7.44
C GLN A 153 -7.19 11.92 -6.93
N ALA A 154 -7.67 12.79 -7.83
CA ALA A 154 -8.23 14.08 -7.45
C ALA A 154 -9.47 13.94 -6.57
N ASN A 155 -10.40 13.03 -6.92
CA ASN A 155 -11.59 12.73 -6.14
C ASN A 155 -11.24 12.17 -4.75
N GLY A 156 -10.29 11.25 -4.68
CA GLY A 156 -9.83 10.71 -3.40
C GLY A 156 -9.15 11.75 -2.50
N ARG A 157 -8.35 12.67 -3.07
CA ARG A 157 -7.79 13.81 -2.32
C ARG A 157 -8.86 14.79 -1.86
N ALA A 158 -9.90 15.01 -2.66
CA ALA A 158 -11.05 15.82 -2.26
C ALA A 158 -11.84 15.16 -1.13
N ALA A 159 -12.06 13.84 -1.20
CA ALA A 159 -12.72 13.08 -0.14
C ALA A 159 -11.92 13.12 1.18
N PHE A 160 -10.59 12.94 1.11
CA PHE A 160 -9.70 13.09 2.27
C PHE A 160 -9.83 14.48 2.91
N ARG A 161 -9.78 15.57 2.11
CA ARG A 161 -9.95 16.93 2.62
C ARG A 161 -11.32 17.15 3.24
N ALA A 162 -12.37 16.66 2.62
CA ALA A 162 -13.74 16.76 3.13
C ALA A 162 -13.91 16.00 4.46
N ALA A 163 -13.31 14.81 4.58
CA ALA A 163 -13.28 14.03 5.81
C ALA A 163 -12.49 14.76 6.91
N LEU A 164 -11.29 15.26 6.58
CA LEU A 164 -10.43 15.99 7.53
C LEU A 164 -11.10 17.26 8.06
N ALA A 165 -11.78 18.02 7.20
CA ALA A 165 -12.49 19.24 7.61
C ALA A 165 -13.59 18.97 8.64
N LYS A 166 -14.21 17.79 8.61
CA LYS A 166 -15.34 17.40 9.47
C LYS A 166 -14.93 16.43 10.59
N ALA A 167 -13.66 15.97 10.61
CA ALA A 167 -13.22 14.96 11.55
C ALA A 167 -13.39 15.39 13.01
N ASN A 168 -13.95 14.50 13.82
CA ASN A 168 -13.97 14.66 15.26
C ASN A 168 -12.73 14.02 15.87
N PRO A 169 -12.09 14.64 16.86
CA PRO A 169 -11.00 14.02 17.59
C PRO A 169 -11.42 12.72 18.26
N PHE A 170 -10.50 11.78 18.35
CA PHE A 170 -10.66 10.54 19.10
C PHE A 170 -9.41 10.23 19.88
N HIS A 171 -9.55 9.47 20.97
CA HIS A 171 -8.45 9.11 21.84
C HIS A 171 -7.65 7.96 21.22
N CYS A 172 -6.32 8.13 21.17
CA CYS A 172 -5.37 7.12 20.74
C CYS A 172 -4.20 7.06 21.72
N ALA A 173 -3.74 5.85 22.01
CA ALA A 173 -2.53 5.59 22.77
C ALA A 173 -1.59 4.69 21.95
N ILE A 174 -0.32 5.04 21.93
CA ILE A 174 0.74 4.31 21.24
C ILE A 174 1.87 4.03 22.21
N ASP A 175 2.29 2.78 22.29
CA ASP A 175 3.51 2.34 22.96
C ASP A 175 4.42 1.71 21.91
N ALA A 176 5.58 2.28 21.69
CA ALA A 176 6.55 1.90 20.67
C ALA A 176 7.92 1.63 21.29
N ASP A 177 8.88 1.11 20.52
CA ASP A 177 10.17 0.64 21.04
C ASP A 177 10.90 1.65 21.95
N GLU A 178 10.94 2.93 21.54
CA GLU A 178 11.72 3.96 22.24
C GLU A 178 10.88 5.19 22.66
N TRP A 179 9.59 5.19 22.33
CA TRP A 179 8.70 6.32 22.62
C TRP A 179 7.27 5.86 22.87
N SER A 180 6.53 6.69 23.59
CA SER A 180 5.08 6.53 23.75
C SER A 180 4.38 7.84 23.45
N TRP A 181 3.11 7.75 23.10
CA TRP A 181 2.25 8.90 22.88
C TRP A 181 0.80 8.55 23.27
N GLU A 182 0.11 9.48 23.90
CA GLU A 182 -1.29 9.35 24.26
C GLU A 182 -1.96 10.72 24.13
N GLY A 183 -3.14 10.78 23.50
CA GLY A 183 -3.86 12.02 23.34
C GLY A 183 -5.01 11.94 22.34
N GLU A 184 -5.56 13.10 22.03
CA GLU A 184 -6.60 13.29 21.00
C GLU A 184 -5.96 13.48 19.64
N CYS A 185 -6.40 12.67 18.64
CA CYS A 185 -5.97 12.82 17.26
C CYS A 185 -7.15 12.80 16.29
N LEU A 186 -6.94 13.25 15.07
CA LEU A 186 -7.88 13.18 13.95
C LEU A 186 -7.58 11.97 13.05
N MET A 187 -6.33 11.56 13.04
CA MET A 187 -5.82 10.47 12.22
C MET A 187 -4.55 9.92 12.86
N VAL A 188 -4.39 8.62 12.80
CA VAL A 188 -3.13 7.91 13.06
C VAL A 188 -2.91 6.92 11.93
N GLU A 189 -1.68 6.92 11.37
CA GLU A 189 -1.26 5.99 10.33
C GLU A 189 0.11 5.40 10.69
N VAL A 190 0.20 4.09 10.67
CA VAL A 190 1.43 3.31 10.78
C VAL A 190 1.78 2.83 9.38
N MET A 191 2.83 3.39 8.81
CA MET A 191 3.15 3.31 7.39
C MET A 191 4.41 2.48 7.15
N ASN A 192 4.32 1.53 6.23
CA ASN A 192 5.45 0.75 5.70
C ASN A 192 6.05 1.40 4.44
N ILE A 193 5.24 2.17 3.73
CA ILE A 193 5.64 2.94 2.55
C ILE A 193 5.27 4.41 2.73
N GLY A 194 5.88 5.30 1.94
CA GLY A 194 5.73 6.75 2.12
C GLY A 194 4.37 7.34 1.73
N TYR A 195 3.49 6.56 1.13
CA TYR A 195 2.23 7.01 0.51
C TYR A 195 1.05 6.20 1.04
N ALA A 196 -0.11 6.85 1.15
CA ALA A 196 -1.37 6.17 1.48
C ALA A 196 -2.55 6.82 0.73
N GLY A 197 -3.65 6.06 0.57
CA GLY A 197 -4.85 6.52 -0.11
C GLY A 197 -4.57 7.01 -1.53
N SER A 198 -5.07 8.20 -1.89
CA SER A 198 -4.93 8.76 -3.23
C SER A 198 -3.59 9.49 -3.44
N ARG A 199 -2.49 8.78 -3.29
CA ARG A 199 -1.13 9.32 -3.41
C ARG A 199 -0.80 10.44 -2.42
N LEU A 200 -1.26 10.33 -1.18
CA LEU A 200 -0.88 11.26 -0.12
C LEU A 200 0.50 10.87 0.43
N ALA A 201 1.50 11.70 0.20
CA ALA A 201 2.89 11.49 0.64
C ALA A 201 3.05 11.83 2.13
N LEU A 202 2.34 11.11 3.03
CA LEU A 202 2.29 11.39 4.46
C LEU A 202 3.64 11.15 5.15
N ALA A 203 4.37 10.13 4.72
CA ALA A 203 5.70 9.77 5.22
C ALA A 203 6.70 9.60 4.05
N ARG A 204 6.89 10.65 3.24
CA ARG A 204 7.67 10.61 1.98
C ARG A 204 9.05 9.96 2.10
N ASN A 205 9.66 10.01 3.27
CA ASN A 205 11.00 9.46 3.53
C ASN A 205 11.00 8.02 4.06
N ALA A 206 9.82 7.40 4.23
CA ALA A 206 9.73 6.00 4.63
C ALA A 206 10.43 5.10 3.61
N LEU A 207 11.20 4.14 4.10
CA LEU A 207 11.97 3.19 3.30
C LEU A 207 11.32 1.80 3.39
N PRO A 208 10.71 1.29 2.33
CA PRO A 208 9.85 0.10 2.40
C PRO A 208 10.53 -1.22 2.83
N GLY A 209 11.82 -1.26 3.03
CA GLY A 209 12.57 -2.49 3.32
C GLY A 209 13.69 -2.31 4.34
N ASP A 210 13.56 -1.36 5.26
CA ASP A 210 14.57 -1.06 6.28
C ASP A 210 14.26 -1.66 7.65
N GLY A 211 13.12 -2.35 7.78
CA GLY A 211 12.70 -2.97 9.03
C GLY A 211 12.06 -1.98 10.01
N ILE A 212 11.66 -0.79 9.55
CA ILE A 212 11.11 0.30 10.37
C ILE A 212 9.76 0.76 9.81
N LEU A 213 8.84 1.10 10.70
CA LEU A 213 7.54 1.70 10.38
C LEU A 213 7.56 3.19 10.72
N ASP A 214 6.98 4.01 9.85
CA ASP A 214 6.79 5.43 10.06
C ASP A 214 5.39 5.72 10.61
N VAL A 215 5.30 6.41 11.73
CA VAL A 215 4.03 6.74 12.40
C VAL A 215 3.71 8.21 12.21
N VAL A 216 2.54 8.47 11.63
CA VAL A 216 1.98 9.81 11.42
C VAL A 216 0.80 9.99 12.38
N ILE A 217 0.86 11.00 13.26
CA ILE A 217 -0.22 11.32 14.18
C ILE A 217 -0.66 12.75 13.90
N VAL A 218 -1.92 12.93 13.52
CA VAL A 218 -2.49 14.25 13.22
C VAL A 218 -3.34 14.69 14.38
N THR A 219 -2.87 15.69 15.12
CA THR A 219 -3.59 16.30 16.24
C THR A 219 -4.60 17.37 15.77
N PRO A 220 -5.61 17.74 16.59
CA PRO A 220 -6.62 18.72 16.17
C PRO A 220 -6.06 20.08 15.76
N ASP A 221 -4.98 20.55 16.36
CA ASP A 221 -4.30 21.80 16.04
C ASP A 221 -3.55 21.78 14.69
N GLN A 222 -3.26 20.60 14.15
CA GLN A 222 -2.60 20.42 12.86
C GLN A 222 -3.57 20.34 11.68
N ARG A 223 -4.89 20.38 11.91
CA ARG A 223 -5.93 20.28 10.89
C ARG A 223 -5.72 21.23 9.72
N ASP A 224 -5.56 22.51 10.00
CA ASP A 224 -5.51 23.56 8.97
C ASP A 224 -4.24 23.44 8.12
N SER A 225 -3.11 23.11 8.73
CA SER A 225 -1.86 22.89 8.01
C SER A 225 -1.94 21.67 7.07
N LEU A 226 -2.56 20.58 7.52
CA LEU A 226 -2.76 19.40 6.70
C LEU A 226 -3.79 19.61 5.59
N LEU A 227 -4.89 20.35 5.86
CA LEU A 227 -5.86 20.74 4.83
C LEU A 227 -5.22 21.57 3.73
N HIS A 228 -4.35 22.52 4.10
CA HIS A 228 -3.63 23.35 3.13
C HIS A 228 -2.68 22.50 2.27
N TRP A 229 -1.88 21.65 2.90
CA TRP A 229 -0.96 20.75 2.21
C TRP A 229 -1.69 19.77 1.25
N ALA A 230 -2.83 19.23 1.66
CA ALA A 230 -3.57 18.24 0.87
C ALA A 230 -4.22 18.78 -0.41
N VAL A 231 -4.08 20.08 -0.70
CA VAL A 231 -4.47 20.69 -2.01
C VAL A 231 -3.48 20.26 -3.09
N THR A 232 -2.17 20.34 -2.80
CA THR A 232 -1.07 20.00 -3.72
C THR A 232 -0.01 19.19 -2.95
N PRO A 233 -0.32 17.93 -2.56
CA PRO A 233 0.54 17.15 -1.66
C PRO A 233 1.86 16.71 -2.31
N ASP A 234 1.98 16.86 -3.63
CA ASP A 234 3.20 16.53 -4.38
C ASP A 234 4.24 17.66 -4.35
N ASP A 235 3.81 18.92 -4.15
CA ASP A 235 4.65 20.12 -4.25
C ASP A 235 5.54 20.34 -3.02
N GLN A 236 5.07 19.88 -1.84
CA GLN A 236 5.76 20.12 -0.58
C GLN A 236 5.71 18.88 0.33
N PRO A 237 6.68 18.70 1.24
CA PRO A 237 6.62 17.64 2.24
C PRO A 237 5.40 17.84 3.16
N CYS A 238 4.86 16.72 3.64
CA CYS A 238 3.78 16.73 4.63
C CYS A 238 4.21 17.53 5.88
N PRO A 239 3.36 18.45 6.39
CA PRO A 239 3.70 19.27 7.55
C PRO A 239 3.65 18.48 8.87
N ILE A 240 3.19 17.24 8.86
CA ILE A 240 3.09 16.40 10.05
C ILE A 240 4.40 15.62 10.21
N PRO A 241 5.07 15.72 11.38
CA PRO A 241 6.28 14.96 11.61
C PRO A 241 5.97 13.47 11.76
N THR A 242 6.89 12.62 11.26
CA THR A 242 6.86 11.18 11.48
C THR A 242 7.70 10.78 12.69
N ARG A 243 7.31 9.65 13.33
CA ARG A 243 8.12 8.94 14.32
C ARG A 243 8.33 7.52 13.82
N GLN A 244 9.40 6.89 14.24
CA GLN A 244 9.79 5.58 13.76
C GLN A 244 9.77 4.53 14.87
N ALA A 245 9.41 3.29 14.53
CA ALA A 245 9.48 2.13 15.41
C ALA A 245 9.45 0.82 14.61
N ALA A 246 10.07 -0.24 15.14
CA ALA A 246 9.97 -1.58 14.54
C ALA A 246 8.74 -2.36 15.07
N ARG A 247 8.30 -2.02 16.29
CA ARG A 247 7.09 -2.58 16.90
C ARG A 247 6.25 -1.49 17.56
N ILE A 248 4.95 -1.59 17.39
CA ILE A 248 3.99 -0.60 17.87
C ILE A 248 2.80 -1.32 18.49
N LEU A 249 2.49 -0.98 19.74
CA LEU A 249 1.22 -1.32 20.36
C LEU A 249 0.32 -0.08 20.29
N MET A 250 -0.75 -0.15 19.50
CA MET A 250 -1.66 0.98 19.30
C MET A 250 -3.06 0.65 19.80
N ALA A 251 -3.60 1.52 20.65
CA ALA A 251 -4.96 1.42 21.15
C ALA A 251 -5.81 2.60 20.65
N VAL A 252 -6.94 2.28 20.01
CA VAL A 252 -7.92 3.26 19.54
C VAL A 252 -9.28 2.93 20.14
N LYS A 253 -9.99 3.95 20.60
CA LYS A 253 -11.29 3.80 21.23
C LYS A 253 -12.39 4.26 20.30
N GLU A 254 -13.42 3.40 20.11
CA GLU A 254 -14.65 3.71 19.38
C GLU A 254 -14.43 4.17 17.93
N ARG A 255 -13.41 3.62 17.26
CA ARG A 255 -13.11 3.92 15.86
C ARG A 255 -12.64 2.67 15.12
N PRO A 256 -13.04 2.49 13.85
CA PRO A 256 -12.56 1.39 13.03
C PRO A 256 -11.08 1.57 12.66
N PHE A 257 -10.43 0.45 12.38
CA PHE A 257 -9.12 0.42 11.75
C PHE A 257 -9.24 0.15 10.26
N ARG A 258 -8.24 0.59 9.51
CA ARG A 258 -8.02 0.29 8.10
C ARG A 258 -6.66 -0.40 7.97
N LEU A 259 -6.60 -1.48 7.20
CA LEU A 259 -5.38 -2.16 6.77
C LEU A 259 -5.31 -2.09 5.25
N ASP A 260 -4.27 -1.44 4.70
CA ASP A 260 -4.21 -1.07 3.29
C ASP A 260 -5.51 -0.37 2.87
N ASP A 261 -6.24 -0.88 1.89
CA ASP A 261 -7.53 -0.31 1.44
C ASP A 261 -8.75 -0.99 2.09
N ARG A 262 -8.57 -1.79 3.15
CA ARG A 262 -9.64 -2.64 3.73
C ARG A 262 -9.86 -2.35 5.19
N SER A 263 -11.13 -2.26 5.59
CA SER A 263 -11.51 -2.31 7.01
C SER A 263 -11.71 -3.77 7.43
N PRO A 264 -10.97 -4.25 8.45
CA PRO A 264 -11.06 -5.66 8.87
C PRO A 264 -12.41 -6.00 9.52
N ASN A 265 -13.08 -5.02 10.13
CA ASN A 265 -14.44 -5.05 10.65
C ASN A 265 -14.93 -3.63 11.00
N GLU A 266 -16.23 -3.39 10.91
CA GLU A 266 -16.81 -2.05 10.95
C GLU A 266 -16.74 -1.33 12.32
N ASP A 267 -16.59 -2.03 13.46
CA ASP A 267 -16.74 -1.43 14.80
C ASP A 267 -15.75 -1.90 15.86
N LEU A 268 -14.56 -2.34 15.50
CA LEU A 268 -13.63 -2.86 16.49
C LEU A 268 -12.67 -1.77 16.99
N SER A 269 -13.02 -1.17 18.12
CA SER A 269 -12.05 -0.54 19.01
C SER A 269 -11.22 -1.60 19.73
N GLY A 270 -9.98 -1.31 20.00
CA GLY A 270 -9.12 -2.21 20.76
C GLY A 270 -7.65 -1.88 20.64
N THR A 271 -6.84 -2.81 21.08
CA THR A 271 -5.38 -2.73 20.99
C THR A 271 -4.91 -3.61 19.84
N VAL A 272 -3.99 -3.09 19.03
CA VAL A 272 -3.37 -3.77 17.91
C VAL A 272 -1.86 -3.81 18.13
N ASP A 273 -1.27 -5.01 18.10
CA ASP A 273 0.19 -5.22 18.07
C ASP A 273 0.65 -5.25 16.62
N ILE A 274 1.42 -4.25 16.22
CA ILE A 274 1.88 -4.03 14.85
C ILE A 274 3.39 -4.26 14.81
N ARG A 275 3.84 -5.07 13.85
CA ARG A 275 5.26 -5.41 13.70
C ARG A 275 5.60 -5.76 12.26
N ILE A 276 6.87 -5.65 11.92
CA ILE A 276 7.38 -6.13 10.66
C ILE A 276 7.59 -7.63 10.74
N ARG A 277 7.08 -8.35 9.73
CA ARG A 277 7.29 -9.77 9.58
C ARG A 277 8.57 -10.04 8.80
N VAL A 278 9.42 -10.90 9.32
CA VAL A 278 10.60 -11.39 8.59
C VAL A 278 10.31 -12.74 7.95
N PRO A 279 10.80 -13.00 6.73
CA PRO A 279 11.64 -12.14 5.87
C PRO A 279 10.81 -11.14 5.01
N ALA A 280 11.47 -10.02 4.65
CA ALA A 280 10.99 -9.14 3.58
C ALA A 280 10.98 -9.86 2.22
N VAL A 281 10.32 -9.28 1.21
CA VAL A 281 10.30 -9.81 -0.16
C VAL A 281 11.14 -8.96 -1.10
N LYS A 282 11.70 -9.60 -2.14
CA LYS A 282 12.44 -8.90 -3.21
C LYS A 282 11.46 -8.39 -4.26
N ILE A 283 11.52 -7.10 -4.57
CA ILE A 283 10.75 -6.50 -5.66
C ILE A 283 11.69 -6.11 -6.78
N LEU A 284 11.46 -6.62 -7.99
CA LEU A 284 12.29 -6.28 -9.15
C LEU A 284 12.16 -4.79 -9.49
N LYS A 285 13.29 -4.13 -9.67
CA LYS A 285 13.35 -2.74 -10.13
C LYS A 285 13.61 -2.70 -11.64
N PRO A 286 12.91 -1.84 -12.39
CA PRO A 286 13.22 -1.62 -13.79
C PRO A 286 14.59 -0.95 -13.93
N LYS A 287 15.39 -1.38 -14.89
CA LYS A 287 16.64 -0.68 -15.24
C LYS A 287 16.35 0.75 -15.66
N VAL A 288 17.12 1.68 -15.13
CA VAL A 288 17.12 3.06 -15.60
C VAL A 288 18.12 3.13 -16.75
N PHE A 289 17.64 3.42 -17.95
CA PHE A 289 18.55 3.73 -19.07
C PHE A 289 19.00 5.19 -18.88
N VAL A 290 20.29 5.37 -18.60
CA VAL A 290 20.97 6.68 -18.52
C VAL A 290 21.26 7.17 -19.95
#